data_edaf3eeba9d36d83972d44571d107551
#
_entry.id   edaf3eeba9d36d83972d44571d107551
#
_cell.length_a   1.000
_cell.length_b   1.000
_cell.length_c   1.000
_cell.angle_alpha   90.00
_cell.angle_beta   90.00
_cell.angle_gamma   90.00
#
_symmetry.space_group_name_H-M   'P 1'
#
loop_
_entity.id
_entity.type
_entity.pdbx_description
1 polymer ?
#
loop_
_entity_poly.entity_id
_entity_poly.type
_entity_poly.pdbx_seq_one_letter_code
_entity_poly.pdbx_strand_id
1 'polypeptide(L)'
;YLIQDFKLYNNGMMARLIKLAPRQETKDMLAAQAQWFADNEATYFQHFLEAYHVSQQEYDDTEQTQANRDYGAYLDTLSDKSWPELITAICCMEWLYLAWAKRTVDAGVVQQVPAHKGWVDLHEGAHFRKWVGDLIALVNEYCSIDGPEAEVFRTIVHLERRFFDDSYPQD
;
A
#
# COMPACT_ATOMS: atom_id res chain seq x y z
N TYR A 1 7.05 -4.76 -11.85
CA TYR A 1 6.22 -4.02 -10.90
C TYR A 1 5.89 -4.89 -9.66
N LEU A 2 5.15 -6.00 -9.79
CA LEU A 2 4.69 -6.79 -8.64
C LEU A 2 5.82 -7.32 -7.74
N ILE A 3 7.00 -7.65 -8.28
CA ILE A 3 8.17 -8.00 -7.47
C ILE A 3 8.62 -6.79 -6.64
N GLN A 4 8.65 -5.60 -7.22
CA GLN A 4 9.03 -4.38 -6.53
C GLN A 4 8.05 -4.05 -5.39
N ASP A 5 6.76 -4.21 -5.67
CA ASP A 5 5.69 -3.97 -4.73
C ASP A 5 5.75 -4.94 -3.53
N PHE A 6 5.93 -6.23 -3.80
CA PHE A 6 6.10 -7.24 -2.76
C PHE A 6 7.36 -7.01 -1.89
N LYS A 7 8.45 -6.49 -2.47
CA LYS A 7 9.65 -6.10 -1.70
C LYS A 7 9.41 -4.89 -0.80
N LEU A 8 8.45 -4.02 -1.11
CA LEU A 8 8.08 -2.85 -0.32
C LEU A 8 7.09 -3.18 0.81
N TYR A 9 6.28 -4.22 0.63
CA TYR A 9 5.12 -4.58 1.45
C TYR A 9 5.41 -4.77 2.95
N ASN A 10 6.55 -5.34 3.32
CA ASN A 10 6.82 -5.75 4.70
C ASN A 10 7.67 -4.71 5.48
N ASN A 11 7.06 -3.58 5.85
CA ASN A 11 7.74 -2.49 6.54
C ASN A 11 7.38 -2.33 8.04
N GLY A 12 6.57 -3.23 8.61
CA GLY A 12 6.19 -3.20 10.03
C GLY A 12 5.22 -2.06 10.42
N MET A 13 4.74 -1.26 9.48
CA MET A 13 3.88 -0.09 9.74
C MET A 13 2.56 -0.47 10.42
N MET A 14 1.91 -1.58 10.01
CA MET A 14 0.67 -2.05 10.64
C MET A 14 0.83 -2.36 12.13
N ALA A 15 1.92 -3.03 12.51
CA ALA A 15 2.19 -3.32 13.92
C ALA A 15 2.35 -2.02 14.75
N ARG A 16 3.00 -1.02 14.18
CA ARG A 16 3.16 0.29 14.78
C ARG A 16 1.85 1.04 14.92
N LEU A 17 1.01 1.05 13.88
CA LEU A 17 -0.33 1.63 13.89
C LEU A 17 -1.19 1.00 15.00
N ILE A 18 -1.23 -0.32 15.09
CA ILE A 18 -1.98 -1.05 16.13
C ILE A 18 -1.50 -0.61 17.52
N LYS A 19 -0.18 -0.54 17.73
CA LYS A 19 0.42 -0.15 19.02
C LYS A 19 0.01 1.27 19.44
N LEU A 20 -0.03 2.22 18.51
CA LEU A 20 -0.27 3.64 18.78
C LEU A 20 -1.74 4.05 18.66
N ALA A 21 -2.60 3.17 18.15
CA ALA A 21 -4.01 3.48 17.96
C ALA A 21 -4.67 3.96 19.28
N PRO A 22 -5.40 5.08 19.24
CA PRO A 22 -5.89 5.77 20.44
C PRO A 22 -7.03 5.03 21.14
N ARG A 23 -7.78 4.18 20.41
CA ARG A 23 -8.94 3.45 20.92
C ARG A 23 -8.85 1.94 20.63
N GLN A 24 -9.48 1.12 21.46
CA GLN A 24 -9.49 -0.33 21.29
C GLN A 24 -10.17 -0.74 19.98
N GLU A 25 -11.30 -0.11 19.64
CA GLU A 25 -12.01 -0.37 18.37
C GLU A 25 -11.11 -0.13 17.15
N THR A 26 -10.28 0.92 17.19
CA THR A 26 -9.29 1.20 16.13
C THR A 26 -8.21 0.13 16.08
N LYS A 27 -7.73 -0.34 17.24
CA LYS A 27 -6.76 -1.46 17.28
C LYS A 27 -7.33 -2.73 16.69
N ASP A 28 -8.57 -3.06 17.03
CA ASP A 28 -9.25 -4.27 16.57
C ASP A 28 -9.47 -4.20 15.04
N MET A 29 -9.87 -3.04 14.52
CA MET A 29 -10.02 -2.82 13.08
C MET A 29 -8.67 -2.97 12.33
N LEU A 30 -7.60 -2.36 12.84
CA LEU A 30 -6.27 -2.47 12.25
C LEU A 30 -5.72 -3.89 12.32
N ALA A 31 -5.97 -4.61 13.41
CA ALA A 31 -5.56 -6.01 13.56
C ALA A 31 -6.31 -6.93 12.58
N ALA A 32 -7.62 -6.71 12.42
CA ALA A 32 -8.42 -7.43 11.43
C ALA A 32 -7.93 -7.16 9.99
N GLN A 33 -7.55 -5.92 9.69
CA GLN A 33 -6.98 -5.58 8.39
C GLN A 33 -5.60 -6.20 8.17
N ALA A 34 -4.74 -6.21 9.18
CA ALA A 34 -3.44 -6.89 9.09
C ALA A 34 -3.59 -8.38 8.78
N GLN A 35 -4.57 -9.04 9.39
CA GLN A 35 -4.90 -10.43 9.08
C GLN A 35 -5.42 -10.58 7.64
N TRP A 36 -6.30 -9.67 7.20
CA TRP A 36 -6.82 -9.70 5.84
C TRP A 36 -5.70 -9.55 4.80
N PHE A 37 -4.73 -8.66 5.03
CA PHE A 37 -3.56 -8.52 4.17
C PHE A 37 -2.76 -9.83 4.09
N ALA A 38 -2.51 -10.47 5.23
CA ALA A 38 -1.80 -11.75 5.28
C ALA A 38 -2.53 -12.87 4.51
N ASP A 39 -3.87 -12.90 4.61
CA ASP A 39 -4.68 -13.95 4.00
C ASP A 39 -4.94 -13.72 2.49
N ASN A 40 -4.95 -12.48 2.03
CA ASN A 40 -5.34 -12.13 0.67
C ASN A 40 -4.17 -11.56 -0.14
N GLU A 41 -3.54 -10.49 0.31
CA GLU A 41 -2.53 -9.79 -0.46
C GLU A 41 -1.19 -10.57 -0.50
N ALA A 42 -0.71 -11.03 0.65
CA ALA A 42 0.50 -11.86 0.69
C ALA A 42 0.32 -13.17 -0.08
N THR A 43 -0.88 -13.78 0.02
CA THR A 43 -1.24 -14.96 -0.76
C THR A 43 -1.30 -14.66 -2.26
N TYR A 44 -1.79 -13.48 -2.65
CA TYR A 44 -1.79 -13.04 -4.04
C TYR A 44 -0.37 -12.96 -4.62
N PHE A 45 0.58 -12.38 -3.91
CA PHE A 45 1.97 -12.33 -4.34
C PHE A 45 2.58 -13.72 -4.52
N GLN A 46 2.31 -14.66 -3.60
CA GLN A 46 2.77 -16.04 -3.71
C GLN A 46 2.22 -16.71 -4.97
N HIS A 47 0.89 -16.61 -5.19
CA HIS A 47 0.26 -17.16 -6.39
C HIS A 47 0.78 -16.51 -7.69
N PHE A 48 1.09 -15.21 -7.63
CA PHE A 48 1.71 -14.51 -8.76
C PHE A 48 3.09 -15.11 -9.09
N LEU A 49 3.97 -15.26 -8.11
CA LEU A 49 5.31 -15.81 -8.32
C LEU A 49 5.24 -17.23 -8.90
N GLU A 50 4.34 -18.07 -8.36
CA GLU A 50 4.12 -19.43 -8.86
C GLU A 50 3.58 -19.45 -10.31
N ALA A 51 2.55 -18.65 -10.60
CA ALA A 51 1.89 -18.60 -11.91
C ALA A 51 2.82 -18.11 -13.03
N TYR A 52 3.77 -17.25 -12.70
CA TYR A 52 4.75 -16.71 -13.65
C TYR A 52 6.12 -17.41 -13.56
N HIS A 53 6.20 -18.53 -12.83
CA HIS A 53 7.42 -19.33 -12.67
C HIS A 53 8.62 -18.53 -12.15
N VAL A 54 8.38 -17.49 -11.37
CA VAL A 54 9.45 -16.72 -10.71
C VAL A 54 9.99 -17.55 -9.56
N SER A 55 11.23 -18.03 -9.69
CA SER A 55 11.88 -18.77 -8.61
C SER A 55 12.22 -17.87 -7.43
N GLN A 56 12.38 -18.46 -6.24
CA GLN A 56 12.85 -17.71 -5.07
C GLN A 56 14.19 -17.01 -5.34
N GLN A 57 15.10 -17.69 -6.04
CA GLN A 57 16.39 -17.10 -6.41
C GLN A 57 16.22 -15.87 -7.32
N GLU A 58 15.37 -15.98 -8.35
CA GLU A 58 15.08 -14.85 -9.24
C GLU A 58 14.44 -13.66 -8.49
N TYR A 59 13.51 -13.95 -7.57
CA TYR A 59 12.95 -12.93 -6.68
C TYR A 59 14.03 -12.26 -5.83
N ASP A 60 14.90 -13.04 -5.21
CA ASP A 60 15.98 -12.54 -4.33
C ASP A 60 17.01 -11.72 -5.13
N ASP A 61 17.40 -12.20 -6.32
CA ASP A 61 18.38 -11.57 -7.21
C ASP A 61 17.83 -10.30 -7.91
N THR A 62 16.50 -10.14 -7.98
CA THR A 62 15.89 -8.93 -8.53
C THR A 62 16.20 -7.74 -7.64
N GLU A 63 17.02 -6.80 -8.10
CA GLU A 63 17.34 -5.58 -7.36
C GLU A 63 16.10 -4.67 -7.25
N GLN A 64 15.95 -4.05 -6.07
CA GLN A 64 14.98 -2.97 -5.92
C GLN A 64 15.39 -1.77 -6.78
N THR A 65 14.42 -1.13 -7.41
CA THR A 65 14.67 0.15 -8.11
C THR A 65 15.11 1.24 -7.12
N GLN A 66 15.68 2.32 -7.63
CA GLN A 66 16.07 3.43 -6.76
C GLN A 66 14.83 4.05 -6.07
N ALA A 67 13.72 4.20 -6.80
CA ALA A 67 12.48 4.69 -6.22
C ALA A 67 11.96 3.78 -5.10
N ASN A 68 12.05 2.46 -5.27
CA ASN A 68 11.65 1.50 -4.24
C ASN A 68 12.53 1.62 -2.98
N ARG A 69 13.85 1.72 -3.13
CA ARG A 69 14.77 1.94 -1.99
C ARG A 69 14.49 3.25 -1.26
N ASP A 70 14.31 4.35 -2.01
CA ASP A 70 14.00 5.66 -1.43
C ASP A 70 12.67 5.62 -0.66
N TYR A 71 11.68 4.91 -1.21
CA TYR A 71 10.37 4.76 -0.58
C TYR A 71 10.47 3.94 0.71
N GLY A 72 11.10 2.77 0.67
CA GLY A 72 11.33 1.95 1.86
C GLY A 72 12.08 2.72 2.95
N ALA A 73 13.16 3.43 2.58
CA ALA A 73 13.91 4.27 3.53
C ALA A 73 13.03 5.37 4.16
N TYR A 74 12.13 5.98 3.39
CA TYR A 74 11.19 6.95 3.95
C TYR A 74 10.19 6.29 4.92
N LEU A 75 9.63 5.13 4.55
CA LEU A 75 8.71 4.39 5.43
C LEU A 75 9.38 4.00 6.75
N ASP A 76 10.65 3.65 6.73
CA ASP A 76 11.43 3.38 7.95
C ASP A 76 11.50 4.60 8.87
N THR A 77 11.61 5.82 8.33
CA THR A 77 11.60 7.06 9.13
C THR A 77 10.27 7.30 9.83
N LEU A 78 9.18 6.69 9.35
CA LEU A 78 7.86 6.82 9.98
C LEU A 78 7.77 6.03 11.30
N SER A 79 8.74 5.15 11.61
CA SER A 79 8.75 4.35 12.83
C SER A 79 8.72 5.20 14.11
N ASP A 80 9.24 6.43 14.08
CA ASP A 80 9.30 7.36 15.21
C ASP A 80 8.23 8.47 15.15
N LYS A 81 7.34 8.40 14.17
CA LYS A 81 6.30 9.40 13.95
C LYS A 81 5.09 9.23 14.87
N SER A 82 4.30 10.30 14.98
CA SER A 82 3.05 10.33 15.75
C SER A 82 1.94 9.51 15.08
N TRP A 83 0.89 9.22 15.85
CA TRP A 83 -0.32 8.57 15.30
C TRP A 83 -0.92 9.30 14.09
N PRO A 84 -1.15 10.65 14.11
CA PRO A 84 -1.66 11.35 12.93
C PRO A 84 -0.78 11.19 11.69
N GLU A 85 0.55 11.24 11.84
CA GLU A 85 1.46 11.07 10.71
C GLU A 85 1.41 9.65 10.14
N LEU A 86 1.35 8.62 11.01
CA LEU A 86 1.28 7.21 10.57
C LEU A 86 -0.04 6.87 9.90
N ILE A 87 -1.18 7.32 10.47
CA ILE A 87 -2.49 7.03 9.86
C ILE A 87 -2.65 7.77 8.53
N THR A 88 -2.04 8.95 8.38
CA THR A 88 -2.00 9.67 7.11
C THR A 88 -1.17 8.92 6.08
N ALA A 89 -0.02 8.37 6.46
CA ALA A 89 0.82 7.62 5.54
C ALA A 89 0.07 6.41 4.96
N ILE A 90 -0.47 5.53 5.81
CA ILE A 90 -1.21 4.35 5.34
C ILE A 90 -2.46 4.76 4.55
N CYS A 91 -3.21 5.77 5.00
CA CYS A 91 -4.38 6.26 4.29
C CYS A 91 -4.02 6.74 2.88
N CYS A 92 -2.92 7.47 2.72
CA CYS A 92 -2.46 7.95 1.42
C CYS A 92 -2.11 6.80 0.48
N MET A 93 -1.33 5.82 0.94
CA MET A 93 -0.94 4.64 0.18
C MET A 93 -2.18 3.89 -0.33
N GLU A 94 -3.04 3.47 0.57
CA GLU A 94 -4.24 2.67 0.27
C GLU A 94 -5.24 3.43 -0.62
N TRP A 95 -5.41 4.74 -0.38
CA TRP A 95 -6.28 5.59 -1.20
C TRP A 95 -5.77 5.72 -2.64
N LEU A 96 -4.46 5.83 -2.86
CA LEU A 96 -3.87 5.89 -4.20
C LEU A 96 -4.13 4.59 -4.97
N TYR A 97 -3.98 3.43 -4.31
CA TYR A 97 -4.28 2.13 -4.92
C TYR A 97 -5.76 1.99 -5.26
N LEU A 98 -6.66 2.38 -4.35
CA LEU A 98 -8.10 2.39 -4.63
C LEU A 98 -8.44 3.32 -5.80
N ALA A 99 -7.88 4.54 -5.81
CA ALA A 99 -8.15 5.53 -6.86
C ALA A 99 -7.67 5.05 -8.23
N TRP A 100 -6.50 4.41 -8.29
CA TRP A 100 -5.96 3.81 -9.49
C TRP A 100 -6.83 2.63 -9.98
N ALA A 101 -7.13 1.67 -9.11
CA ALA A 101 -7.94 0.50 -9.45
C ALA A 101 -9.33 0.90 -9.93
N LYS A 102 -10.00 1.80 -9.19
CA LYS A 102 -11.30 2.33 -9.56
C LYS A 102 -11.28 3.03 -10.92
N ARG A 103 -10.28 3.88 -11.19
CA ARG A 103 -10.13 4.56 -12.49
C ARG A 103 -9.98 3.56 -13.63
N THR A 104 -9.25 2.47 -13.41
CA THR A 104 -9.05 1.40 -14.40
C THR A 104 -10.38 0.72 -14.74
N VAL A 105 -11.18 0.41 -13.72
CA VAL A 105 -12.52 -0.21 -13.90
C VAL A 105 -13.49 0.76 -14.56
N ASP A 106 -13.58 2.00 -14.09
CA ASP A 106 -14.49 3.03 -14.61
C ASP A 106 -14.19 3.37 -16.09
N ALA A 107 -12.92 3.30 -16.49
CA ALA A 107 -12.50 3.47 -17.89
C ALA A 107 -12.82 2.27 -18.79
N GLY A 108 -13.36 1.19 -18.24
CA GLY A 108 -13.69 -0.03 -18.98
C GLY A 108 -12.44 -0.78 -19.49
N VAL A 109 -11.28 -0.55 -18.87
CA VAL A 109 -10.04 -1.24 -19.26
C VAL A 109 -10.11 -2.69 -18.82
N VAL A 110 -10.18 -3.59 -19.80
CA VAL A 110 -10.19 -5.03 -19.56
C VAL A 110 -8.76 -5.52 -19.44
N GLN A 111 -8.40 -6.00 -18.26
CA GLN A 111 -7.07 -6.58 -18.02
C GLN A 111 -6.98 -7.95 -18.67
N GLN A 112 -6.09 -8.10 -19.66
CA GLN A 112 -5.88 -9.36 -20.39
C GLN A 112 -4.97 -10.33 -19.61
N VAL A 113 -4.11 -9.78 -18.76
CA VAL A 113 -3.19 -10.56 -17.93
C VAL A 113 -3.86 -10.88 -16.59
N PRO A 114 -4.02 -12.18 -16.23
CA PRO A 114 -4.71 -12.57 -14.99
C PRO A 114 -4.15 -11.90 -13.73
N ALA A 115 -2.82 -11.74 -13.65
CA ALA A 115 -2.18 -11.04 -12.53
C ALA A 115 -2.63 -9.57 -12.42
N HIS A 116 -2.67 -8.84 -13.53
CA HIS A 116 -3.14 -7.45 -13.51
C HIS A 116 -4.60 -7.37 -13.12
N LYS A 117 -5.43 -8.31 -13.62
CA LYS A 117 -6.84 -8.36 -13.23
C LYS A 117 -7.00 -8.61 -11.73
N GLY A 118 -6.32 -9.62 -11.20
CA GLY A 118 -6.37 -9.94 -9.76
C GLY A 118 -5.93 -8.78 -8.88
N TRP A 119 -4.90 -8.03 -9.31
CA TRP A 119 -4.41 -6.86 -8.60
C TRP A 119 -5.43 -5.71 -8.58
N VAL A 120 -6.09 -5.45 -9.72
CA VAL A 120 -7.20 -4.47 -9.79
C VAL A 120 -8.38 -4.92 -8.94
N ASP A 121 -8.81 -6.20 -9.05
CA ASP A 121 -9.94 -6.72 -8.29
C ASP A 121 -9.71 -6.64 -6.77
N LEU A 122 -8.48 -6.88 -6.30
CA LEU A 122 -8.10 -6.79 -4.89
C LEU A 122 -8.29 -5.36 -4.35
N HIS A 123 -7.84 -4.36 -5.10
CA HIS A 123 -7.83 -2.95 -4.67
C HIS A 123 -9.12 -2.18 -5.02
N GLU A 124 -10.04 -2.79 -5.78
CA GLU A 124 -11.33 -2.19 -6.14
C GLU A 124 -12.50 -2.88 -5.41
N GLY A 125 -12.26 -4.02 -4.75
CA GLY A 125 -13.27 -4.81 -4.06
C GLY A 125 -13.94 -4.07 -2.89
N ALA A 126 -15.13 -4.56 -2.50
CA ALA A 126 -15.93 -3.93 -1.44
C ALA A 126 -15.19 -3.85 -0.09
N HIS A 127 -14.37 -4.85 0.24
CA HIS A 127 -13.57 -4.86 1.45
C HIS A 127 -12.54 -3.72 1.44
N PHE A 128 -11.78 -3.58 0.36
CA PHE A 128 -10.74 -2.56 0.23
C PHE A 128 -11.33 -1.14 0.22
N ARG A 129 -12.47 -0.94 -0.46
CA ARG A 129 -13.20 0.34 -0.43
C ARG A 129 -13.63 0.71 1.00
N LYS A 130 -14.12 -0.27 1.77
CA LYS A 130 -14.48 -0.04 3.17
C LYS A 130 -13.25 0.33 4.00
N TRP A 131 -12.17 -0.42 3.85
CA TRP A 131 -10.89 -0.16 4.51
C TRP A 131 -10.40 1.27 4.28
N VAL A 132 -10.33 1.71 3.03
CA VAL A 132 -9.92 3.08 2.71
C VAL A 132 -10.90 4.11 3.30
N GLY A 133 -12.19 3.83 3.29
CA GLY A 133 -13.21 4.67 3.93
C GLY A 133 -12.98 4.83 5.44
N ASP A 134 -12.66 3.74 6.12
CA ASP A 134 -12.33 3.75 7.56
C ASP A 134 -11.05 4.56 7.84
N LEU A 135 -10.02 4.44 7.00
CA LEU A 135 -8.80 5.25 7.11
C LEU A 135 -9.07 6.74 6.91
N ILE A 136 -9.86 7.10 5.91
CA ILE A 136 -10.26 8.50 5.66
C ILE A 136 -11.00 9.07 6.88
N ALA A 137 -11.89 8.29 7.51
CA ALA A 137 -12.58 8.71 8.71
C ALA A 137 -11.61 8.99 9.87
N LEU A 138 -10.60 8.15 10.06
CA LEU A 138 -9.55 8.36 11.07
C LEU A 138 -8.68 9.59 10.78
N VAL A 139 -8.29 9.80 9.52
CA VAL A 139 -7.55 11.00 9.12
C VAL A 139 -8.37 12.25 9.41
N ASN A 140 -9.66 12.25 9.06
CA ASN A 140 -10.54 13.40 9.34
C ASN A 140 -10.74 13.66 10.84
N GLU A 141 -10.62 12.64 11.69
CA GLU A 141 -10.77 12.78 13.15
C GLU A 141 -9.48 13.26 13.83
N TYR A 142 -8.30 12.81 13.36
CA TYR A 142 -7.05 13.00 14.11
C TYR A 142 -6.05 13.95 13.44
N CYS A 143 -6.24 14.33 12.19
CA CYS A 143 -5.26 15.09 11.42
C CYS A 143 -5.73 16.50 11.10
N SER A 144 -4.78 17.39 10.83
CA SER A 144 -5.01 18.77 10.40
C SER A 144 -4.37 19.02 9.05
N ILE A 145 -5.03 19.78 8.19
CA ILE A 145 -4.48 20.15 6.87
C ILE A 145 -3.18 20.96 6.98
N ASP A 146 -3.00 21.66 8.11
CA ASP A 146 -1.82 22.47 8.40
C ASP A 146 -0.82 21.76 9.35
N GLY A 147 -1.10 20.49 9.69
CA GLY A 147 -0.24 19.68 10.55
C GLY A 147 0.96 19.07 9.84
N PRO A 148 1.88 18.43 10.58
CA PRO A 148 3.03 17.73 10.01
C PRO A 148 2.62 16.56 9.11
N GLU A 149 1.45 15.99 9.30
CA GLU A 149 0.85 14.92 8.48
C GLU A 149 0.59 15.37 7.04
N ALA A 150 0.38 16.66 6.80
CA ALA A 150 0.23 17.18 5.43
C ALA A 150 1.51 17.02 4.60
N GLU A 151 2.68 17.11 5.24
CA GLU A 151 3.96 16.83 4.56
C GLU A 151 4.16 15.33 4.32
N VAL A 152 3.75 14.49 5.27
CA VAL A 152 3.75 13.03 5.08
C VAL A 152 2.90 12.66 3.87
N PHE A 153 1.70 13.20 3.75
CA PHE A 153 0.82 12.96 2.60
C PHE A 153 1.50 13.33 1.27
N ARG A 154 2.05 14.56 1.17
CA ARG A 154 2.74 15.02 -0.05
C ARG A 154 3.94 14.14 -0.42
N THR A 155 4.72 13.73 0.59
CA THR A 155 5.89 12.88 0.39
C THR A 155 5.48 11.50 -0.13
N ILE A 156 4.47 10.87 0.47
CA ILE A 156 3.95 9.57 0.00
C ILE A 156 3.46 9.66 -1.44
N VAL A 157 2.64 10.66 -1.80
CA VAL A 157 2.18 10.85 -3.18
C VAL A 157 3.35 10.95 -4.17
N HIS A 158 4.41 11.67 -3.80
CA HIS A 158 5.59 11.82 -4.65
C HIS A 158 6.36 10.50 -4.80
N LEU A 159 6.52 9.76 -3.71
CA LEU A 159 7.23 8.48 -3.70
C LEU A 159 6.46 7.41 -4.49
N GLU A 160 5.13 7.32 -4.30
CA GLU A 160 4.27 6.43 -5.07
C GLU A 160 4.37 6.69 -6.57
N ARG A 161 4.28 7.97 -6.96
CA ARG A 161 4.44 8.34 -8.37
C ARG A 161 5.79 7.86 -8.93
N ARG A 162 6.90 8.11 -8.22
CA ARG A 162 8.23 7.65 -8.63
C ARG A 162 8.32 6.14 -8.70
N PHE A 163 7.73 5.44 -7.74
CA PHE A 163 7.67 3.99 -7.70
C PHE A 163 6.98 3.41 -8.94
N PHE A 164 5.84 3.98 -9.34
CA PHE A 164 5.15 3.59 -10.57
C PHE A 164 5.96 3.94 -11.82
N ASP A 165 6.51 5.16 -11.90
CA ASP A 165 7.31 5.60 -13.05
C ASP A 165 8.55 4.70 -13.27
N ASP A 166 9.27 4.32 -12.21
CA ASP A 166 10.44 3.43 -12.28
C ASP A 166 10.07 1.97 -12.60
N SER A 167 8.85 1.54 -12.26
CA SER A 167 8.38 0.17 -12.49
C SER A 167 7.90 -0.07 -13.91
N TYR A 168 7.62 0.99 -14.66
CA TYR A 168 7.21 0.94 -16.07
C TYR A 168 8.22 1.74 -16.88
N PRO A 169 9.14 1.07 -17.62
CA PRO A 169 10.10 1.75 -18.48
C PRO A 169 9.38 2.73 -19.41
N GLN A 170 9.85 3.96 -19.44
CA GLN A 170 9.40 4.93 -20.42
C GLN A 170 10.08 4.57 -21.74
N ASP A 171 9.32 4.32 -22.81
CA ASP A 171 9.84 4.11 -24.18
C ASP A 171 10.52 5.36 -24.70
#